data_e3941f4d27f3cbf7c5e8cf103e8f7ee7
#
_entry.id   e3941f4d27f3cbf7c5e8cf103e8f7ee7
#
_cell.length_a   1.000
_cell.length_b   1.000
_cell.length_c   1.000
_cell.angle_alpha   90.00
_cell.angle_beta   90.00
_cell.angle_gamma   90.00
#
_symmetry.space_group_name_H-M   'P 1'
#
loop_
_entity.id
_entity.type
_entity.pdbx_description
1 polymer ?
#
loop_
_entity_poly.entity_id
_entity_poly.type
_entity_poly.pdbx_seq_one_letter_code
_entity_poly.pdbx_strand_id
1 'polypeptide(L)'
;MFDPTNSDYKTISVKRFAPNLGAEITGVDLSKRVSNDQFAEIKRAFLDHQVLFFKDQNEVAPEMHVMFGKRFGVLHSHPAAPTMKGYPEIFEIHATRDSKIANGEFWHSDVSCDQTPPLGTMLQLHILPSCGGDTMFSNMYSAFESLSERLQAFLSGLTATHESEHIYRGRYNDRGKNDSEIDCPRAVHPVIRTHPETGRRALFVNRTFTTKINELSSEESRCVLEM
;
A
#
# COMPACT_ATOMS: atom_id res chain seq x y z
N MET A 1 -26.54 -1.69 17.51
CA MET A 1 -25.32 -1.30 18.28
C MET A 1 -24.31 -2.41 18.00
N PHE A 2 -23.34 -2.18 17.09
CA PHE A 2 -22.35 -3.22 16.73
C PHE A 2 -21.31 -3.31 17.85
N ASP A 3 -21.11 -4.50 18.39
CA ASP A 3 -20.04 -4.81 19.33
C ASP A 3 -18.68 -4.67 18.60
N PRO A 4 -17.79 -3.79 19.04
CA PRO A 4 -16.51 -3.58 18.39
C PRO A 4 -15.47 -4.69 18.65
N THR A 5 -15.78 -5.65 19.50
CA THR A 5 -14.90 -6.79 19.82
C THR A 5 -15.35 -8.01 19.03
N ASN A 6 -14.62 -8.34 17.98
CA ASN A 6 -14.88 -9.56 17.22
C ASN A 6 -14.39 -10.77 18.03
N SER A 7 -15.35 -11.55 18.57
CA SER A 7 -15.11 -12.74 19.40
C SER A 7 -14.42 -13.92 18.67
N ASP A 8 -14.14 -13.78 17.38
CA ASP A 8 -13.63 -14.85 16.54
C ASP A 8 -12.10 -14.98 16.54
N TYR A 9 -11.38 -14.03 17.16
CA TYR A 9 -9.91 -14.08 17.30
C TYR A 9 -9.54 -14.64 18.68
N LYS A 10 -8.59 -15.58 18.72
CA LYS A 10 -8.19 -16.31 19.93
C LYS A 10 -6.82 -15.90 20.47
N THR A 11 -5.94 -15.48 19.58
CA THR A 11 -4.52 -15.20 19.90
C THR A 11 -4.16 -13.73 19.79
N ILE A 12 -5.02 -12.93 19.17
CA ILE A 12 -4.89 -11.48 19.06
C ILE A 12 -6.23 -10.81 19.40
N SER A 13 -6.22 -9.54 19.69
CA SER A 13 -7.42 -8.72 19.77
C SER A 13 -7.50 -7.78 18.59
N VAL A 14 -8.66 -7.69 17.95
CA VAL A 14 -8.92 -6.88 16.76
C VAL A 14 -10.01 -5.88 17.08
N LYS A 15 -9.68 -4.59 17.02
CA LYS A 15 -10.65 -3.50 17.26
C LYS A 15 -10.74 -2.65 16.00
N ARG A 16 -11.93 -2.55 15.41
CA ARG A 16 -12.16 -1.70 14.25
C ARG A 16 -11.78 -0.25 14.54
N PHE A 17 -11.04 0.37 13.65
CA PHE A 17 -10.65 1.76 13.72
C PHE A 17 -11.70 2.68 13.09
N ALA A 18 -12.22 2.29 11.92
CA ALA A 18 -13.29 3.00 11.22
C ALA A 18 -14.29 2.00 10.59
N PRO A 19 -15.50 2.43 10.18
CA PRO A 19 -16.53 1.52 9.69
C PRO A 19 -16.10 0.65 8.49
N ASN A 20 -15.34 1.21 7.57
CA ASN A 20 -15.04 0.55 6.28
C ASN A 20 -13.56 0.25 6.06
N LEU A 21 -12.67 0.64 6.98
CA LEU A 21 -11.23 0.53 6.80
C LEU A 21 -10.50 0.63 8.13
N GLY A 22 -9.53 -0.27 8.31
CA GLY A 22 -8.59 -0.22 9.41
C GLY A 22 -9.04 -0.91 10.70
N ALA A 23 -8.11 -1.61 11.33
CA ALA A 23 -8.27 -2.17 12.66
C ALA A 23 -6.98 -2.04 13.48
N GLU A 24 -7.14 -1.87 14.78
CA GLU A 24 -6.08 -1.91 15.77
C GLU A 24 -5.89 -3.35 16.23
N ILE A 25 -4.65 -3.80 16.25
CA ILE A 25 -4.26 -5.15 16.67
C ILE A 25 -3.46 -5.04 17.96
N THR A 26 -3.87 -5.84 18.95
CA THR A 26 -3.15 -6.01 20.21
C THR A 26 -2.94 -7.49 20.55
N GLY A 27 -2.11 -7.80 21.54
CA GLY A 27 -1.81 -9.18 21.93
C GLY A 27 -0.68 -9.83 21.11
N VAL A 28 0.06 -9.04 20.32
CA VAL A 28 1.23 -9.50 19.57
C VAL A 28 2.41 -8.56 19.78
N ASP A 29 3.61 -9.12 19.85
CA ASP A 29 4.89 -8.40 19.92
C ASP A 29 5.71 -8.74 18.68
N LEU A 30 5.79 -7.81 17.74
CA LEU A 30 6.49 -7.97 16.46
C LEU A 30 8.02 -7.95 16.59
N SER A 31 8.56 -7.56 17.75
CA SER A 31 9.98 -7.71 18.06
C SER A 31 10.37 -9.16 18.28
N LYS A 32 9.39 -10.06 18.36
CA LYS A 32 9.56 -11.51 18.56
C LYS A 32 8.95 -12.29 17.39
N ARG A 33 9.27 -13.58 17.35
CA ARG A 33 8.67 -14.48 16.36
C ARG A 33 7.19 -14.68 16.62
N VAL A 34 6.37 -14.24 15.68
CA VAL A 34 4.92 -14.46 15.69
C VAL A 34 4.60 -15.92 15.42
N SER A 35 3.74 -16.55 16.22
CA SER A 35 3.32 -17.94 16.03
C SER A 35 2.51 -18.12 14.75
N ASN A 36 2.30 -19.37 14.32
CA ASN A 36 1.50 -19.64 13.14
C ASN A 36 0.02 -19.25 13.34
N ASP A 37 -0.51 -19.50 14.52
CA ASP A 37 -1.90 -19.17 14.84
C ASP A 37 -2.12 -17.65 14.87
N GLN A 38 -1.22 -16.92 15.54
CA GLN A 38 -1.25 -15.45 15.53
C GLN A 38 -1.15 -14.90 14.10
N PHE A 39 -0.26 -15.44 13.28
CA PHE A 39 -0.11 -14.97 11.91
C PHE A 39 -1.35 -15.26 11.06
N ALA A 40 -1.97 -16.44 11.22
CA ALA A 40 -3.20 -16.76 10.51
C ALA A 40 -4.32 -15.78 10.86
N GLU A 41 -4.43 -15.41 12.13
CA GLU A 41 -5.39 -14.40 12.58
C GLU A 41 -5.05 -12.99 12.08
N ILE A 42 -3.77 -12.59 12.09
CA ILE A 42 -3.33 -11.31 11.52
C ILE A 42 -3.62 -11.25 10.02
N LYS A 43 -3.35 -12.31 9.27
CA LYS A 43 -3.64 -12.38 7.84
C LYS A 43 -5.15 -12.24 7.58
N ARG A 44 -5.98 -12.93 8.34
CA ARG A 44 -7.45 -12.79 8.27
C ARG A 44 -7.88 -11.35 8.55
N ALA A 45 -7.39 -10.76 9.64
CA ALA A 45 -7.70 -9.37 9.99
C ALA A 45 -7.26 -8.40 8.88
N PHE A 46 -6.12 -8.65 8.22
CA PHE A 46 -5.64 -7.84 7.10
C PHE A 46 -6.58 -7.91 5.89
N LEU A 47 -7.07 -9.10 5.54
CA LEU A 47 -8.04 -9.28 4.46
C LEU A 47 -9.38 -8.62 4.76
N ASP A 48 -9.81 -8.65 6.02
CA ASP A 48 -11.09 -8.08 6.46
C ASP A 48 -11.06 -6.55 6.58
N HIS A 49 -9.93 -6.00 7.04
CA HIS A 49 -9.82 -4.58 7.39
C HIS A 49 -8.87 -3.76 6.51
N GLN A 50 -8.10 -4.37 5.61
CA GLN A 50 -7.17 -3.80 4.63
C GLN A 50 -5.99 -3.01 5.24
N VAL A 51 -6.15 -2.38 6.40
CA VAL A 51 -5.10 -1.67 7.13
C VAL A 51 -5.11 -2.13 8.58
N LEU A 52 -3.94 -2.50 9.10
CA LEU A 52 -3.76 -2.91 10.48
C LEU A 52 -2.79 -1.98 11.20
N PHE A 53 -3.16 -1.55 12.40
CA PHE A 53 -2.35 -0.73 13.28
C PHE A 53 -1.89 -1.55 14.48
N PHE A 54 -0.58 -1.75 14.60
CA PHE A 54 0.05 -2.42 15.74
C PHE A 54 0.61 -1.34 16.65
N LYS A 55 -0.13 -1.01 17.70
CA LYS A 55 0.29 -0.01 18.68
C LYS A 55 1.23 -0.59 19.72
N ASP A 56 1.97 0.30 20.38
CA ASP A 56 2.81 0.01 21.54
C ASP A 56 3.81 -1.14 21.27
N GLN A 57 4.31 -1.22 20.02
CA GLN A 57 5.33 -2.18 19.67
C GLN A 57 6.69 -1.71 20.17
N ASN A 58 7.48 -2.64 20.72
CA ASN A 58 8.90 -2.40 20.89
C ASN A 58 9.55 -2.13 19.53
N GLU A 59 10.75 -1.55 19.54
CA GLU A 59 11.51 -1.41 18.30
C GLU A 59 11.71 -2.80 17.65
N VAL A 60 11.23 -2.91 16.41
CA VAL A 60 11.34 -4.13 15.63
C VAL A 60 12.63 -4.07 14.82
N ALA A 61 13.59 -4.93 15.17
CA ALA A 61 14.86 -5.02 14.43
C ALA A 61 14.62 -5.33 12.94
N PRO A 62 15.49 -4.85 12.03
CA PRO A 62 15.33 -5.07 10.58
C PRO A 62 15.15 -6.54 10.20
N GLU A 63 15.87 -7.47 10.87
CA GLU A 63 15.73 -8.91 10.64
C GLU A 63 14.34 -9.41 10.96
N MET A 64 13.75 -8.93 12.05
CA MET A 64 12.39 -9.31 12.48
C MET A 64 11.34 -8.73 11.56
N HIS A 65 11.53 -7.49 11.09
CA HIS A 65 10.68 -6.84 10.11
C HIS A 65 10.65 -7.65 8.79
N VAL A 66 11.82 -7.99 8.25
CA VAL A 66 11.96 -8.83 7.06
C VAL A 66 11.37 -10.23 7.28
N MET A 67 11.64 -10.85 8.43
CA MET A 67 11.12 -12.18 8.76
C MET A 67 9.59 -12.20 8.84
N PHE A 68 8.98 -11.19 9.43
CA PHE A 68 7.53 -11.07 9.48
C PHE A 68 6.95 -10.83 8.08
N GLY A 69 7.54 -9.94 7.29
CA GLY A 69 7.11 -9.67 5.91
C GLY A 69 7.15 -10.91 5.01
N LYS A 70 8.19 -11.73 5.10
CA LYS A 70 8.32 -12.98 4.34
C LYS A 70 7.19 -13.97 4.56
N ARG A 71 6.43 -13.85 5.64
CA ARG A 71 5.25 -14.68 5.88
C ARG A 71 4.07 -14.36 4.96
N PHE A 72 4.03 -13.14 4.41
CA PHE A 72 3.01 -12.72 3.44
C PHE A 72 3.37 -13.09 2.00
N GLY A 73 4.65 -13.36 1.72
CA GLY A 73 5.13 -13.72 0.39
C GLY A 73 6.57 -13.28 0.12
N VAL A 74 6.90 -13.22 -1.16
CA VAL A 74 8.21 -12.70 -1.61
C VAL A 74 8.25 -11.21 -1.36
N LEU A 75 9.34 -10.74 -0.72
CA LEU A 75 9.51 -9.32 -0.47
C LEU A 75 9.95 -8.60 -1.76
N HIS A 76 9.43 -7.41 -1.93
CA HIS A 76 9.74 -6.51 -3.02
C HIS A 76 10.88 -5.56 -2.63
N SER A 77 11.83 -5.32 -3.54
CA SER A 77 12.82 -4.26 -3.40
C SER A 77 12.39 -3.08 -4.26
N HIS A 78 12.37 -1.87 -3.68
CA HIS A 78 11.92 -0.69 -4.41
C HIS A 78 12.86 -0.37 -5.59
N PRO A 79 12.35 -0.19 -6.83
CA PRO A 79 13.18 -0.10 -8.04
C PRO A 79 14.07 1.16 -8.09
N ALA A 80 13.69 2.24 -7.41
CA ALA A 80 14.37 3.51 -7.51
C ALA A 80 14.93 4.03 -6.17
N ALA A 81 14.26 3.72 -5.05
CA ALA A 81 14.62 4.31 -3.76
C ALA A 81 15.90 3.69 -3.16
N PRO A 82 16.68 4.47 -2.40
CA PRO A 82 17.77 3.93 -1.61
C PRO A 82 17.22 3.02 -0.52
N THR A 83 17.84 1.86 -0.33
CA THR A 83 17.44 0.85 0.65
C THR A 83 18.40 0.79 1.82
N MET A 84 17.97 0.19 2.92
CA MET A 84 18.81 -0.02 4.10
C MET A 84 19.98 -0.96 3.78
N LYS A 85 21.18 -0.62 4.24
CA LYS A 85 22.36 -1.46 4.04
C LYS A 85 22.17 -2.84 4.67
N GLY A 86 22.28 -3.89 3.87
CA GLY A 86 22.09 -5.28 4.29
C GLY A 86 20.63 -5.77 4.23
N TYR A 87 19.68 -4.88 3.95
CA TYR A 87 18.24 -5.18 3.85
C TYR A 87 17.65 -4.47 2.62
N PRO A 88 17.84 -4.99 1.41
CA PRO A 88 17.37 -4.35 0.18
C PRO A 88 15.84 -4.22 0.09
N GLU A 89 15.11 -4.97 0.91
CA GLU A 89 13.65 -4.92 1.00
C GLU A 89 13.14 -3.79 1.92
N ILE A 90 14.03 -3.14 2.67
CA ILE A 90 13.69 -2.04 3.58
C ILE A 90 14.07 -0.72 2.93
N PHE A 91 13.07 0.10 2.71
CA PHE A 91 13.20 1.47 2.23
C PHE A 91 13.04 2.46 3.40
N GLU A 92 14.06 3.28 3.64
CA GLU A 92 14.03 4.29 4.70
C GLU A 92 13.41 5.58 4.17
N ILE A 93 12.30 6.00 4.77
CA ILE A 93 11.65 7.28 4.50
C ILE A 93 12.02 8.24 5.62
N HIS A 94 12.69 9.31 5.28
CA HIS A 94 13.05 10.37 6.21
C HIS A 94 12.65 11.72 5.64
N ALA A 95 11.87 12.48 6.41
CA ALA A 95 11.50 13.85 6.09
C ALA A 95 11.89 14.77 7.25
N THR A 96 12.46 15.92 6.93
CA THR A 96 12.80 16.98 7.87
C THR A 96 12.10 18.26 7.45
N ARG A 97 12.21 19.30 8.28
CA ARG A 97 11.69 20.64 7.95
C ARG A 97 12.26 21.20 6.64
N ASP A 98 13.47 20.78 6.29
CA ASP A 98 14.20 21.27 5.10
C ASP A 98 14.04 20.33 3.88
N SER A 99 13.28 19.27 4.02
CA SER A 99 13.00 18.35 2.90
C SER A 99 12.20 19.06 1.81
N LYS A 100 12.73 19.08 0.59
CA LYS A 100 12.08 19.70 -0.57
C LYS A 100 10.95 18.85 -1.15
N ILE A 101 11.02 17.55 -0.92
CA ILE A 101 10.09 16.55 -1.45
C ILE A 101 9.65 15.66 -0.29
N ALA A 102 8.36 15.55 -0.05
CA ALA A 102 7.79 14.55 0.82
C ALA A 102 7.42 13.30 0.00
N ASN A 103 7.69 12.10 0.56
CA ASN A 103 7.20 10.88 -0.05
C ASN A 103 5.74 10.68 0.35
N GLY A 104 4.89 10.31 -0.63
CA GLY A 104 3.49 10.02 -0.36
C GLY A 104 2.55 11.23 -0.37
N GLU A 105 2.91 12.34 -1.03
CA GLU A 105 2.04 13.53 -1.14
C GLU A 105 0.73 13.30 -1.88
N PHE A 106 0.68 12.33 -2.78
CA PHE A 106 -0.49 12.05 -3.61
C PHE A 106 -1.03 10.66 -3.36
N TRP A 107 -2.33 10.50 -3.62
CA TRP A 107 -2.98 9.20 -3.57
C TRP A 107 -2.35 8.20 -4.54
N HIS A 108 -1.91 7.05 -4.02
CA HIS A 108 -1.28 5.99 -4.80
C HIS A 108 -1.54 4.61 -4.19
N SER A 109 -1.34 3.58 -5.00
CA SER A 109 -1.04 2.24 -4.53
C SER A 109 0.45 2.01 -4.77
N ASP A 110 1.15 1.51 -3.76
CA ASP A 110 2.60 1.35 -3.82
C ASP A 110 3.02 0.52 -5.03
N VAL A 111 3.96 1.08 -5.79
CA VAL A 111 4.62 0.44 -6.93
C VAL A 111 3.63 -0.19 -7.92
N SER A 112 2.47 0.42 -8.13
CA SER A 112 1.48 -0.07 -9.11
C SER A 112 1.98 -0.03 -10.56
N CYS A 113 3.13 0.60 -10.80
CA CYS A 113 3.86 0.58 -12.06
C CYS A 113 4.62 -0.74 -12.33
N ASP A 114 4.74 -1.62 -11.34
CA ASP A 114 5.37 -2.93 -11.52
C ASP A 114 4.39 -3.94 -12.14
N GLN A 115 4.93 -4.89 -12.89
CA GLN A 115 4.14 -6.00 -13.46
C GLN A 115 3.49 -6.85 -12.37
N THR A 116 4.17 -7.01 -11.23
CA THR A 116 3.68 -7.72 -10.05
C THR A 116 3.77 -6.81 -8.83
N PRO A 117 2.79 -5.92 -8.63
CA PRO A 117 2.78 -5.02 -7.49
C PRO A 117 2.79 -5.78 -6.16
N PRO A 118 3.43 -5.25 -5.12
CA PRO A 118 3.45 -5.88 -3.80
C PRO A 118 2.04 -6.03 -3.24
N LEU A 119 1.82 -7.12 -2.47
CA LEU A 119 0.55 -7.41 -1.79
C LEU A 119 0.17 -6.31 -0.79
N GLY A 120 1.15 -5.74 -0.13
CA GLY A 120 0.97 -4.71 0.88
C GLY A 120 2.30 -4.17 1.36
N THR A 121 2.25 -3.13 2.16
CA THR A 121 3.42 -2.43 2.71
C THR A 121 3.35 -2.45 4.23
N MET A 122 4.49 -2.67 4.87
CA MET A 122 4.64 -2.54 6.32
C MET A 122 5.48 -1.30 6.63
N LEU A 123 4.92 -0.41 7.45
CA LEU A 123 5.60 0.79 7.91
C LEU A 123 5.90 0.67 9.40
N GLN A 124 7.14 0.92 9.79
CA GLN A 124 7.54 1.12 11.17
C GLN A 124 7.90 2.59 11.36
N LEU A 125 7.22 3.27 12.27
CA LEU A 125 7.47 4.67 12.60
C LEU A 125 8.48 4.74 13.75
N HIS A 126 9.62 5.40 13.50
CA HIS A 126 10.67 5.62 14.51
C HIS A 126 10.58 7.02 15.13
N ILE A 127 10.18 8.01 14.33
CA ILE A 127 10.07 9.41 14.76
C ILE A 127 8.72 9.93 14.31
N LEU A 128 7.92 10.39 15.26
CA LEU A 128 6.62 11.01 15.02
C LEU A 128 6.74 12.51 15.27
N PRO A 129 6.23 13.37 14.37
CA PRO A 129 6.09 14.78 14.66
C PRO A 129 5.01 15.00 15.73
N SER A 130 5.08 16.13 16.45
CA SER A 130 4.06 16.51 17.44
C SER A 130 2.70 16.82 16.81
N CYS A 131 2.66 17.15 15.53
CA CYS A 131 1.43 17.36 14.75
C CYS A 131 1.72 17.22 13.26
N GLY A 132 0.71 16.79 12.49
CA GLY A 132 0.80 16.58 11.05
C GLY A 132 1.58 15.32 10.65
N GLY A 133 1.76 15.13 9.36
CA GLY A 133 2.43 13.95 8.80
C GLY A 133 1.56 12.68 8.84
N ASP A 134 0.24 12.84 8.94
CA ASP A 134 -0.71 11.73 8.98
C ASP A 134 -0.68 10.94 7.66
N THR A 135 -0.75 9.62 7.78
CA THR A 135 -0.96 8.74 6.64
C THR A 135 -2.44 8.48 6.47
N MET A 136 -2.98 8.83 5.30
CA MET A 136 -4.37 8.61 4.96
C MET A 136 -4.53 7.38 4.07
N PHE A 137 -5.64 6.65 4.28
CA PHE A 137 -5.96 5.46 3.50
C PHE A 137 -7.35 5.58 2.89
N SER A 138 -7.54 5.02 1.68
CA SER A 138 -8.83 4.94 0.99
C SER A 138 -9.17 3.48 0.68
N ASN A 139 -10.43 3.11 0.96
CA ASN A 139 -10.93 1.76 0.64
C ASN A 139 -11.36 1.70 -0.83
N MET A 140 -10.54 1.08 -1.67
CA MET A 140 -10.79 0.98 -3.11
C MET A 140 -11.88 -0.03 -3.49
N TYR A 141 -12.30 -0.91 -2.56
CA TYR A 141 -13.53 -1.69 -2.71
C TYR A 141 -14.74 -0.76 -2.62
N SER A 142 -14.82 0.06 -1.56
CA SER A 142 -15.91 1.02 -1.38
C SER A 142 -15.94 2.08 -2.49
N ALA A 143 -14.77 2.51 -2.97
CA ALA A 143 -14.68 3.40 -4.13
C ALA A 143 -15.33 2.78 -5.37
N PHE A 144 -15.06 1.51 -5.66
CA PHE A 144 -15.71 0.78 -6.75
C PHE A 144 -17.22 0.61 -6.50
N GLU A 145 -17.62 0.17 -5.30
CA GLU A 145 -19.00 -0.09 -4.90
C GLU A 145 -19.88 1.19 -4.93
N SER A 146 -19.28 2.37 -4.75
CA SER A 146 -19.97 3.67 -4.79
C SER A 146 -20.28 4.17 -6.22
N LEU A 147 -19.65 3.59 -7.24
CA LEU A 147 -19.95 3.94 -8.63
C LEU A 147 -21.32 3.42 -9.04
N SER A 148 -22.00 4.15 -9.93
CA SER A 148 -23.23 3.63 -10.54
C SER A 148 -22.97 2.32 -11.28
N GLU A 149 -23.96 1.44 -11.35
CA GLU A 149 -23.86 0.15 -12.08
C GLU A 149 -23.41 0.34 -13.54
N ARG A 150 -23.87 1.41 -14.20
CA ARG A 150 -23.46 1.74 -15.57
C ARG A 150 -21.98 2.06 -15.66
N LEU A 151 -21.44 2.79 -14.69
CA LEU A 151 -20.03 3.15 -14.66
C LEU A 151 -19.17 1.94 -14.28
N GLN A 152 -19.62 1.13 -13.32
CA GLN A 152 -18.98 -0.16 -13.01
C GLN A 152 -18.91 -1.07 -14.25
N ALA A 153 -20.00 -1.16 -15.01
CA ALA A 153 -20.04 -1.93 -16.26
C ALA A 153 -19.12 -1.34 -17.34
N PHE A 154 -19.11 -0.02 -17.51
CA PHE A 154 -18.26 0.67 -18.47
C PHE A 154 -16.79 0.46 -18.18
N LEU A 155 -16.35 0.58 -16.91
CA LEU A 155 -14.96 0.42 -16.52
C LEU A 155 -14.51 -1.05 -16.47
N SER A 156 -15.46 -1.99 -16.39
CA SER A 156 -15.14 -3.42 -16.38
C SER A 156 -14.60 -3.87 -17.74
N GLY A 157 -13.43 -4.50 -17.71
CA GLY A 157 -12.73 -4.94 -18.93
C GLY A 157 -11.78 -3.90 -19.53
N LEU A 158 -11.78 -2.66 -19.04
CA LEU A 158 -10.77 -1.67 -19.42
C LEU A 158 -9.46 -1.92 -18.70
N THR A 159 -8.36 -1.53 -19.35
CA THR A 159 -7.01 -1.59 -18.82
C THR A 159 -6.39 -0.20 -18.70
N ALA A 160 -5.49 -0.03 -17.75
CA ALA A 160 -4.78 1.21 -17.55
C ALA A 160 -3.26 0.99 -17.57
N THR A 161 -2.54 1.93 -18.14
CA THR A 161 -1.08 1.98 -18.09
C THR A 161 -0.64 2.73 -16.84
N HIS A 162 0.27 2.11 -16.09
CA HIS A 162 0.93 2.68 -14.93
C HIS A 162 2.41 2.87 -15.23
N GLU A 163 2.92 4.08 -15.01
CA GLU A 163 4.30 4.47 -15.31
C GLU A 163 4.95 5.15 -14.11
N SER A 164 6.24 4.97 -13.95
CA SER A 164 6.99 5.51 -12.81
C SER A 164 8.04 6.55 -13.19
N GLU A 165 8.37 6.71 -14.46
CA GLU A 165 9.46 7.58 -14.91
C GLU A 165 9.31 9.02 -14.41
N HIS A 166 8.12 9.61 -14.56
CA HIS A 166 7.81 10.97 -14.12
C HIS A 166 7.83 11.16 -12.59
N ILE A 167 7.82 10.05 -11.82
CA ILE A 167 7.87 10.04 -10.36
C ILE A 167 9.29 9.77 -9.86
N TYR A 168 10.03 8.84 -10.50
CA TYR A 168 11.30 8.36 -9.95
C TYR A 168 12.51 9.13 -10.45
N ARG A 169 12.49 9.64 -11.70
CA ARG A 169 13.64 10.39 -12.22
C ARG A 169 13.86 11.67 -11.42
N GLY A 170 15.11 11.90 -11.04
CA GLY A 170 15.55 13.04 -10.25
C GLY A 170 15.16 12.99 -8.77
N ARG A 171 14.26 12.10 -8.37
CA ARG A 171 13.67 12.11 -7.03
C ARG A 171 14.68 11.79 -5.91
N TYR A 172 15.66 10.95 -6.20
CA TYR A 172 16.61 10.44 -5.20
C TYR A 172 18.06 10.88 -5.48
N ASN A 173 18.26 11.90 -6.31
CA ASN A 173 19.59 12.40 -6.65
C ASN A 173 20.32 12.99 -5.44
N ASP A 174 19.59 13.69 -4.56
CA ASP A 174 20.08 14.23 -3.30
C ASP A 174 20.43 13.15 -2.26
N ARG A 175 19.98 11.90 -2.50
CA ARG A 175 20.26 10.72 -1.68
C ARG A 175 21.27 9.76 -2.34
N GLY A 176 22.03 10.27 -3.31
CA GLY A 176 23.13 9.55 -3.95
C GLY A 176 22.72 8.52 -5.00
N LYS A 177 21.48 8.58 -5.52
CA LYS A 177 21.05 7.77 -6.66
C LYS A 177 21.25 8.54 -7.96
N ASN A 178 21.82 7.88 -8.97
CA ASN A 178 21.97 8.44 -10.31
C ASN A 178 20.80 7.98 -11.18
N ASP A 179 20.19 8.88 -11.93
CA ASP A 179 19.07 8.60 -12.83
C ASP A 179 19.34 7.49 -13.85
N SER A 180 20.60 7.30 -14.26
CA SER A 180 20.99 6.21 -15.15
C SER A 180 20.93 4.82 -14.51
N GLU A 181 20.88 4.76 -13.18
CA GLU A 181 20.83 3.51 -12.39
C GLU A 181 19.41 3.21 -11.87
N ILE A 182 18.47 4.12 -12.10
CA ILE A 182 17.09 3.98 -11.63
C ILE A 182 16.28 3.19 -12.66
N ASP A 183 15.71 2.07 -12.23
CA ASP A 183 14.69 1.38 -12.99
C ASP A 183 13.36 2.12 -12.88
N CYS A 184 12.72 2.37 -14.03
CA CYS A 184 11.44 3.03 -14.14
C CYS A 184 10.42 2.06 -14.74
N PRO A 185 9.90 1.11 -13.95
CA PRO A 185 8.97 0.11 -14.46
C PRO A 185 7.69 0.74 -15.00
N ARG A 186 7.11 0.02 -15.97
CA ARG A 186 5.84 0.32 -16.59
C ARG A 186 5.04 -0.97 -16.71
N ALA A 187 3.78 -0.93 -16.32
CA ALA A 187 2.88 -2.07 -16.41
C ALA A 187 1.48 -1.68 -16.89
N VAL A 188 0.75 -2.67 -17.37
CA VAL A 188 -0.67 -2.53 -17.71
C VAL A 188 -1.47 -3.39 -16.74
N HIS A 189 -2.47 -2.78 -16.11
CA HIS A 189 -3.36 -3.45 -15.17
C HIS A 189 -4.82 -3.21 -15.51
N PRO A 190 -5.73 -4.11 -15.11
CA PRO A 190 -7.16 -3.84 -15.22
C PRO A 190 -7.54 -2.61 -14.37
N VAL A 191 -8.41 -1.75 -14.89
CA VAL A 191 -8.97 -0.61 -14.15
C VAL A 191 -9.73 -1.09 -12.91
N ILE A 192 -10.43 -2.22 -13.03
CA ILE A 192 -11.10 -2.91 -11.93
C ILE A 192 -10.42 -4.25 -11.71
N ARG A 193 -9.75 -4.38 -10.57
CA ARG A 193 -9.01 -5.57 -10.19
C ARG A 193 -9.79 -6.39 -9.18
N THR A 194 -9.84 -7.69 -9.40
CA THR A 194 -10.37 -8.65 -8.42
C THR A 194 -9.27 -9.10 -7.48
N HIS A 195 -9.49 -8.94 -6.18
CA HIS A 195 -8.54 -9.38 -5.17
C HIS A 195 -8.46 -10.93 -5.16
N PRO A 196 -7.26 -11.53 -5.26
CA PRO A 196 -7.11 -12.97 -5.49
C PRO A 196 -7.59 -13.84 -4.32
N GLU A 197 -7.54 -13.34 -3.08
CA GLU A 197 -7.95 -14.12 -1.90
C GLU A 197 -9.40 -13.83 -1.48
N THR A 198 -9.88 -12.59 -1.63
CA THR A 198 -11.24 -12.22 -1.17
C THR A 198 -12.30 -12.27 -2.27
N GLY A 199 -11.89 -12.27 -3.54
CA GLY A 199 -12.79 -12.17 -4.69
C GLY A 199 -13.47 -10.81 -4.85
N ARG A 200 -13.21 -9.85 -3.96
CA ARG A 200 -13.79 -8.49 -4.04
C ARG A 200 -13.16 -7.69 -5.16
N ARG A 201 -13.96 -6.86 -5.80
CA ARG A 201 -13.51 -5.95 -6.86
C ARG A 201 -13.16 -4.58 -6.30
N ALA A 202 -12.05 -4.00 -6.78
CA ALA A 202 -11.55 -2.70 -6.38
C ALA A 202 -11.17 -1.87 -7.61
N LEU A 203 -11.27 -0.55 -7.52
CA LEU A 203 -10.61 0.33 -8.48
C LEU A 203 -9.08 0.21 -8.30
N PHE A 204 -8.37 0.00 -9.41
CA PHE A 204 -6.92 -0.11 -9.41
C PHE A 204 -6.28 0.95 -10.32
N VAL A 205 -6.66 2.19 -10.09
CA VAL A 205 -6.11 3.39 -10.71
C VAL A 205 -5.74 4.39 -9.63
N ASN A 206 -4.72 5.20 -9.86
CA ASN A 206 -4.28 6.22 -8.92
C ASN A 206 -3.60 7.38 -9.63
N ARG A 207 -3.57 8.56 -9.01
CA ARG A 207 -3.02 9.79 -9.59
C ARG A 207 -1.51 9.76 -9.79
N THR A 208 -0.80 8.94 -9.02
CA THR A 208 0.67 8.92 -9.05
C THR A 208 1.20 8.17 -10.26
N PHE A 209 0.67 6.99 -10.54
CA PHE A 209 1.24 6.09 -11.55
C PHE A 209 0.37 5.91 -12.78
N THR A 210 -0.96 6.08 -12.68
CA THR A 210 -1.85 5.83 -13.82
C THR A 210 -1.78 6.97 -14.82
N THR A 211 -1.34 6.69 -16.04
CA THR A 211 -1.16 7.70 -17.09
C THR A 211 -2.24 7.65 -18.16
N LYS A 212 -2.84 6.47 -18.40
CA LYS A 212 -3.83 6.30 -19.48
C LYS A 212 -4.72 5.09 -19.25
N ILE A 213 -6.01 5.20 -19.63
CA ILE A 213 -6.90 4.06 -19.91
C ILE A 213 -6.72 3.70 -21.39
N ASN A 214 -6.31 2.46 -21.66
CA ASN A 214 -5.76 2.07 -22.95
C ASN A 214 -6.80 2.03 -24.10
N GLU A 215 -8.04 1.66 -23.78
CA GLU A 215 -9.13 1.49 -24.74
C GLU A 215 -9.84 2.81 -25.08
N LEU A 216 -9.46 3.92 -24.41
CA LEU A 216 -10.06 5.23 -24.60
C LEU A 216 -9.11 6.16 -25.37
N SER A 217 -9.68 7.14 -26.07
CA SER A 217 -8.92 8.27 -26.59
C SER A 217 -8.25 9.04 -25.44
N SER A 218 -7.24 9.84 -25.75
CA SER A 218 -6.53 10.61 -24.70
C SER A 218 -7.45 11.55 -23.93
N GLU A 219 -8.42 12.17 -24.60
CA GLU A 219 -9.36 13.08 -23.97
C GLU A 219 -10.36 12.33 -23.08
N GLU A 220 -10.94 11.24 -23.55
CA GLU A 220 -11.85 10.39 -22.75
C GLU A 220 -11.14 9.81 -21.54
N SER A 221 -9.93 9.29 -21.73
CA SER A 221 -9.11 8.74 -20.63
C SER A 221 -8.86 9.81 -19.56
N ARG A 222 -8.49 11.03 -19.97
CA ARG A 222 -8.28 12.14 -19.03
C ARG A 222 -9.56 12.46 -18.25
N CYS A 223 -10.69 12.58 -18.92
CA CYS A 223 -11.98 12.89 -18.27
C CYS A 223 -12.37 11.82 -17.25
N VAL A 224 -12.19 10.53 -17.58
CA VAL A 224 -12.51 9.41 -16.68
C VAL A 224 -11.56 9.35 -15.47
N LEU A 225 -10.27 9.60 -15.66
CA LEU A 225 -9.28 9.57 -14.58
C LEU A 225 -9.38 10.80 -13.64
N GLU A 226 -9.93 11.91 -14.09
CA GLU A 226 -10.18 13.12 -13.28
C GLU A 226 -11.48 13.04 -12.43
N MET A 227 -12.39 12.16 -12.78
CA MET A 227 -13.66 11.93 -12.09
C MET A 227 -13.49 11.28 -10.72
#